data_8e8f234c600d7cb120fabc1c1add4fef
#
_entry.id   8e8f234c600d7cb120fabc1c1add4fef
#
_cell.length_a   1.000
_cell.length_b   1.000
_cell.length_c   1.000
_cell.angle_alpha   90.00
_cell.angle_beta   90.00
_cell.angle_gamma   90.00
#
_symmetry.space_group_name_H-M   'P 1'
#
loop_
_entity.id
_entity.type
_entity.pdbx_description
1 polymer ?
#
loop_
_entity_poly.entity_id
_entity_poly.type
_entity_poly.pdbx_seq_one_letter_code
_entity_poly.pdbx_strand_id
1 'polypeptide(L)'
;FFFFSTASPVENLLPRVVDAIRQDKLADRHDDIIALHPADLGDLLEGLSRDERSTLLRTFGEELAAEILIEVEGVVLEDVLEHLDDQVISENLGELNSDDAIDLLEDLGEDAKQKILASLPAAKRWAAEDALRYPEFSTGRLMARECVTVPADWTVGQTIDCLRAAPD
;
A
#
# COMPACT_ATOMS: atom_id res chain seq x y z
N PHE A 1 4.94 0.54 -40.31
CA PHE A 1 5.19 -0.06 -39.00
C PHE A 1 5.94 0.96 -38.14
N PHE A 2 5.22 1.78 -37.40
CA PHE A 2 5.80 2.64 -36.39
C PHE A 2 5.85 1.82 -35.08
N PHE A 3 7.03 1.35 -34.71
CA PHE A 3 7.33 0.97 -33.34
C PHE A 3 7.35 2.25 -32.51
N PHE A 4 6.29 2.57 -31.83
CA PHE A 4 6.37 3.43 -30.67
C PHE A 4 7.10 2.62 -29.60
N SER A 5 8.38 2.85 -29.44
CA SER A 5 9.10 2.51 -28.23
C SER A 5 8.59 3.46 -27.15
N THR A 6 7.56 3.07 -26.46
CA THR A 6 7.16 3.70 -25.19
C THR A 6 8.14 3.19 -24.12
N ALA A 7 9.32 3.82 -24.06
CA ALA A 7 10.13 3.70 -22.86
C ALA A 7 9.23 4.09 -21.68
N SER A 8 9.19 3.26 -20.63
CA SER A 8 8.44 3.59 -19.42
C SER A 8 8.88 4.98 -18.92
N PRO A 9 7.97 5.83 -18.43
CA PRO A 9 8.33 7.10 -17.81
C PRO A 9 9.48 6.94 -16.81
N VAL A 10 9.52 5.82 -16.10
CA VAL A 10 10.54 5.46 -15.13
C VAL A 10 11.91 5.26 -15.74
N GLU A 11 12.04 4.62 -16.92
CA GLU A 11 13.33 4.40 -17.58
C GLU A 11 14.09 5.71 -17.84
N ASN A 12 13.36 6.78 -18.13
CA ASN A 12 13.94 8.11 -18.36
C ASN A 12 14.15 8.89 -17.05
N LEU A 13 13.28 8.68 -16.05
CA LEU A 13 13.30 9.45 -14.81
C LEU A 13 14.31 8.87 -13.80
N LEU A 14 14.45 7.56 -13.70
CA LEU A 14 15.32 6.89 -12.75
C LEU A 14 16.76 7.42 -12.75
N PRO A 15 17.48 7.53 -13.90
CA PRO A 15 18.83 8.09 -13.92
C PRO A 15 18.87 9.55 -13.44
N ARG A 16 17.84 10.33 -13.75
CA ARG A 16 17.74 11.75 -13.35
C ARG A 16 17.51 11.90 -11.84
N VAL A 17 16.74 11.00 -11.25
CA VAL A 17 16.51 10.95 -9.80
C VAL A 17 17.79 10.54 -9.09
N VAL A 18 18.48 9.51 -9.56
CA VAL A 18 19.78 9.07 -9.01
C VAL A 18 20.81 10.19 -9.06
N ASP A 19 20.93 10.89 -10.19
CA ASP A 19 21.84 12.03 -10.32
C ASP A 19 21.45 13.19 -9.39
N ALA A 20 20.16 13.46 -9.23
CA ALA A 20 19.66 14.50 -8.33
C ALA A 20 19.95 14.16 -6.86
N ILE A 21 19.80 12.90 -6.45
CA ILE A 21 20.19 12.41 -5.12
C ILE A 21 21.68 12.64 -4.87
N ARG A 22 22.52 12.24 -5.81
CA ARG A 22 24.00 12.40 -5.70
C ARG A 22 24.44 13.85 -5.62
N GLN A 23 23.67 14.78 -6.20
CA GLN A 23 23.94 16.21 -6.20
C GLN A 23 23.25 16.98 -5.07
N ASP A 24 22.52 16.28 -4.19
CA ASP A 24 21.68 16.88 -3.12
C ASP A 24 20.64 17.89 -3.69
N LYS A 25 20.04 17.53 -4.83
CA LYS A 25 19.05 18.32 -5.57
C LYS A 25 17.75 17.56 -5.82
N LEU A 26 17.42 16.60 -4.95
CA LEU A 26 16.23 15.79 -5.13
C LEU A 26 14.95 16.62 -5.11
N ALA A 27 14.91 17.70 -4.32
CA ALA A 27 13.77 18.62 -4.28
C ALA A 27 13.44 19.26 -5.64
N ASP A 28 14.44 19.43 -6.52
CA ASP A 28 14.24 19.96 -7.89
C ASP A 28 13.47 18.97 -8.79
N ARG A 29 13.24 17.73 -8.33
CA ARG A 29 12.49 16.68 -9.02
C ARG A 29 11.10 16.42 -8.45
N HIS A 30 10.67 17.21 -7.50
CA HIS A 30 9.37 17.08 -6.83
C HIS A 30 8.23 16.89 -7.84
N ASP A 31 8.04 17.84 -8.75
CA ASP A 31 6.93 17.81 -9.71
C ASP A 31 7.01 16.60 -10.68
N ASP A 32 8.22 16.20 -11.06
CA ASP A 32 8.44 15.03 -11.91
C ASP A 32 8.02 13.73 -11.19
N ILE A 33 8.26 13.63 -9.88
CA ILE A 33 8.00 12.45 -9.05
C ILE A 33 6.53 12.37 -8.66
N ILE A 34 5.94 13.47 -8.18
CA ILE A 34 4.53 13.51 -7.76
C ILE A 34 3.56 13.30 -8.93
N ALA A 35 3.97 13.69 -10.14
CA ALA A 35 3.14 13.46 -11.34
C ALA A 35 3.16 12.01 -11.85
N LEU A 36 3.95 11.11 -11.24
CA LEU A 36 3.98 9.70 -11.63
C LEU A 36 2.65 9.01 -11.30
N HIS A 37 2.29 8.06 -12.14
CA HIS A 37 1.25 7.09 -11.77
C HIS A 37 1.76 6.22 -10.61
N PRO A 38 0.92 5.78 -9.65
CA PRO A 38 1.34 4.93 -8.54
C PRO A 38 2.22 3.75 -8.94
N ALA A 39 1.84 2.99 -9.98
CA ALA A 39 2.65 1.88 -10.49
C ALA A 39 4.05 2.30 -10.98
N ASP A 40 4.16 3.45 -11.67
CA ASP A 40 5.46 3.98 -12.10
C ASP A 40 6.30 4.45 -10.89
N LEU A 41 5.65 4.89 -9.81
CA LEU A 41 6.32 5.24 -8.56
C LEU A 41 6.87 3.99 -7.85
N GLY A 42 6.11 2.89 -7.85
CA GLY A 42 6.57 1.58 -7.40
C GLY A 42 7.81 1.13 -8.15
N ASP A 43 7.74 1.11 -9.49
CA ASP A 43 8.88 0.77 -10.37
C ASP A 43 10.11 1.66 -10.11
N LEU A 44 9.90 2.96 -9.86
CA LEU A 44 10.98 3.89 -9.52
C LEU A 44 11.66 3.47 -8.21
N LEU A 45 10.89 3.17 -7.17
CA LEU A 45 11.40 2.74 -5.86
C LEU A 45 12.15 1.40 -5.95
N GLU A 46 11.64 0.45 -6.75
CA GLU A 46 12.31 -0.82 -6.99
C GLU A 46 13.64 -0.65 -7.73
N GLY A 47 13.71 0.28 -8.66
CA GLY A 47 14.92 0.59 -9.43
C GLY A 47 16.03 1.31 -8.64
N LEU A 48 15.71 1.90 -7.47
CA LEU A 48 16.66 2.58 -6.61
C LEU A 48 17.38 1.60 -5.67
N SER A 49 18.66 1.86 -5.38
CA SER A 49 19.34 1.20 -4.28
C SER A 49 18.72 1.60 -2.92
N ARG A 50 18.97 0.79 -1.87
CA ARG A 50 18.43 1.05 -0.53
C ARG A 50 18.75 2.46 -0.02
N ASP A 51 19.98 2.94 -0.20
CA ASP A 51 20.41 4.27 0.24
C ASP A 51 19.72 5.40 -0.55
N GLU A 52 19.58 5.21 -1.88
CA GLU A 52 18.89 6.16 -2.74
C GLU A 52 17.39 6.21 -2.42
N ARG A 53 16.76 5.05 -2.22
CA ARG A 53 15.36 4.91 -1.79
C ARG A 53 15.13 5.58 -0.43
N SER A 54 15.98 5.31 0.55
CA SER A 54 15.95 5.97 1.87
C SER A 54 16.02 7.51 1.76
N THR A 55 16.82 8.03 0.85
CA THR A 55 16.92 9.47 0.62
C THR A 55 15.65 10.05 0.00
N LEU A 56 15.03 9.35 -0.96
CA LEU A 56 13.76 9.72 -1.57
C LEU A 56 12.63 9.70 -0.54
N LEU A 57 12.53 8.61 0.23
CA LEU A 57 11.48 8.44 1.24
C LEU A 57 11.56 9.48 2.38
N ARG A 58 12.76 9.85 2.82
CA ARG A 58 12.91 10.93 3.79
C ARG A 58 12.49 12.29 3.27
N THR A 59 12.53 12.49 1.95
CA THR A 59 12.20 13.78 1.33
C THR A 59 10.71 13.87 1.00
N PHE A 60 10.10 12.80 0.50
CA PHE A 60 8.76 12.78 -0.08
C PHE A 60 7.86 11.67 0.47
N GLY A 61 8.34 10.80 1.37
CA GLY A 61 7.62 9.60 1.78
C GLY A 61 6.23 9.87 2.35
N GLU A 62 6.08 10.90 3.19
CA GLU A 62 4.76 11.25 3.75
C GLU A 62 3.77 11.71 2.67
N GLU A 63 4.24 12.48 1.68
CA GLU A 63 3.41 13.00 0.60
C GLU A 63 2.98 11.92 -0.40
N LEU A 64 3.82 10.89 -0.58
CA LEU A 64 3.61 9.79 -1.51
C LEU A 64 3.13 8.50 -0.83
N ALA A 65 2.87 8.55 0.48
CA ALA A 65 2.61 7.34 1.27
C ALA A 65 1.43 6.51 0.75
N ALA A 66 0.34 7.17 0.34
CA ALA A 66 -0.87 6.50 -0.15
C ALA A 66 -0.57 5.68 -1.42
N GLU A 67 0.14 6.29 -2.36
CA GLU A 67 0.49 5.67 -3.64
C GLU A 67 1.55 4.58 -3.47
N ILE A 68 2.54 4.81 -2.61
CA ILE A 68 3.65 3.86 -2.39
C ILE A 68 3.16 2.59 -1.70
N LEU A 69 2.37 2.71 -0.62
CA LEU A 69 1.98 1.59 0.22
C LEU A 69 1.12 0.54 -0.49
N ILE A 70 0.43 0.92 -1.58
CA ILE A 70 -0.41 0.00 -2.37
C ILE A 70 0.30 -0.62 -3.57
N GLU A 71 1.46 -0.08 -3.97
CA GLU A 71 2.16 -0.51 -5.19
C GLU A 71 3.46 -1.26 -4.92
N VAL A 72 4.02 -1.15 -3.71
CA VAL A 72 5.30 -1.79 -3.38
C VAL A 72 5.11 -3.00 -2.47
N GLU A 73 5.94 -4.01 -2.67
CA GLU A 73 5.88 -5.28 -1.94
C GLU A 73 7.24 -5.66 -1.33
N GLY A 74 7.24 -6.67 -0.48
CA GLY A 74 8.43 -7.30 0.06
C GLY A 74 9.44 -6.34 0.67
N VAL A 75 10.69 -6.45 0.27
CA VAL A 75 11.83 -5.67 0.82
C VAL A 75 11.67 -4.16 0.58
N VAL A 76 11.03 -3.76 -0.52
CA VAL A 76 10.79 -2.33 -0.82
C VAL A 76 9.78 -1.76 0.15
N LEU A 77 8.72 -2.50 0.44
CA LEU A 77 7.71 -2.12 1.43
C LEU A 77 8.32 -2.04 2.84
N GLU A 78 9.20 -2.98 3.21
CA GLU A 78 9.91 -2.92 4.50
C GLU A 78 10.74 -1.63 4.63
N ASP A 79 11.49 -1.27 3.59
CA ASP A 79 12.24 -0.01 3.56
C ASP A 79 11.32 1.23 3.66
N VAL A 80 10.15 1.21 3.01
CA VAL A 80 9.14 2.28 3.12
C VAL A 80 8.63 2.40 4.55
N LEU A 81 8.23 1.29 5.16
CA LEU A 81 7.72 1.25 6.54
C LEU A 81 8.74 1.73 7.59
N GLU A 82 10.04 1.57 7.32
CA GLU A 82 11.10 2.11 8.20
C GLU A 82 11.13 3.65 8.20
N HIS A 83 10.62 4.30 7.14
CA HIS A 83 10.72 5.75 6.93
C HIS A 83 9.40 6.51 7.15
N LEU A 84 8.27 5.80 7.27
CA LEU A 84 6.97 6.40 7.53
C LEU A 84 6.61 6.32 9.01
N ASP A 85 5.94 7.38 9.49
CA ASP A 85 5.38 7.41 10.84
C ASP A 85 4.18 6.46 10.95
N ASP A 86 3.99 5.88 12.15
CA ASP A 86 2.90 4.94 12.43
C ASP A 86 1.51 5.54 12.16
N GLN A 87 1.35 6.85 12.34
CA GLN A 87 0.11 7.55 12.02
C GLN A 87 -0.16 7.55 10.52
N VAL A 88 0.85 7.88 9.69
CA VAL A 88 0.76 7.87 8.22
C VAL A 88 0.42 6.46 7.72
N ILE A 89 1.08 5.43 8.27
CA ILE A 89 0.78 4.03 7.98
C ILE A 89 -0.69 3.71 8.34
N SER A 90 -1.14 4.10 9.53
CA SER A 90 -2.51 3.84 10.01
C SER A 90 -3.57 4.51 9.14
N GLU A 91 -3.35 5.76 8.72
CA GLU A 91 -4.28 6.51 7.89
C GLU A 91 -4.42 5.86 6.50
N ASN A 92 -3.31 5.48 5.87
CA ASN A 92 -3.33 4.92 4.52
C ASN A 92 -3.78 3.45 4.49
N LEU A 93 -3.25 2.60 5.38
CA LEU A 93 -3.66 1.18 5.44
C LEU A 93 -5.00 0.99 6.15
N GLY A 94 -5.44 1.96 6.93
CA GLY A 94 -6.74 1.95 7.61
C GLY A 94 -7.94 1.92 6.64
N GLU A 95 -7.78 2.29 5.38
CA GLU A 95 -8.82 2.27 4.35
C GLU A 95 -8.84 0.97 3.54
N LEU A 96 -7.78 0.16 3.57
CA LEU A 96 -7.72 -1.11 2.85
C LEU A 96 -8.78 -2.11 3.38
N ASN A 97 -9.29 -2.94 2.49
CA ASN A 97 -10.10 -4.09 2.88
C ASN A 97 -9.24 -5.14 3.60
N SER A 98 -9.87 -6.07 4.32
CA SER A 98 -9.14 -7.05 5.13
C SER A 98 -8.33 -8.04 4.28
N ASP A 99 -8.77 -8.38 3.08
CA ASP A 99 -8.06 -9.24 2.13
C ASP A 99 -6.81 -8.54 1.57
N ASP A 100 -6.92 -7.27 1.13
CA ASP A 100 -5.78 -6.47 0.67
C ASP A 100 -4.73 -6.28 1.78
N ALA A 101 -5.20 -6.03 3.01
CA ALA A 101 -4.31 -5.92 4.17
C ALA A 101 -3.57 -7.24 4.50
N ILE A 102 -4.19 -8.39 4.24
CA ILE A 102 -3.58 -9.71 4.43
C ILE A 102 -2.51 -9.96 3.37
N ASP A 103 -2.82 -9.70 2.10
CA ASP A 103 -1.88 -9.88 0.99
C ASP A 103 -0.61 -9.05 1.24
N LEU A 104 -0.78 -7.80 1.67
CA LEU A 104 0.34 -6.94 2.04
C LEU A 104 1.17 -7.50 3.21
N LEU A 105 0.52 -8.14 4.19
CA LEU A 105 1.21 -8.74 5.35
C LEU A 105 1.93 -10.04 5.02
N GLU A 106 1.52 -10.80 4.00
CA GLU A 106 2.07 -12.15 3.75
C GLU A 106 3.56 -12.14 3.41
N ASP A 107 4.01 -11.18 2.62
CA ASP A 107 5.38 -11.10 2.10
C ASP A 107 6.36 -10.35 3.04
N LEU A 108 5.88 -9.86 4.19
CA LEU A 108 6.70 -9.09 5.12
C LEU A 108 7.35 -9.95 6.20
N GLY A 109 8.51 -9.51 6.65
CA GLY A 109 9.16 -10.03 7.86
C GLY A 109 8.34 -9.74 9.13
N GLU A 110 8.59 -10.51 10.19
CA GLU A 110 7.76 -10.46 11.40
C GLU A 110 7.72 -9.08 12.07
N ASP A 111 8.84 -8.35 12.06
CA ASP A 111 8.93 -7.01 12.66
C ASP A 111 8.05 -6.00 11.89
N ALA A 112 8.07 -6.04 10.56
CA ALA A 112 7.25 -5.20 9.70
C ALA A 112 5.75 -5.54 9.83
N LYS A 113 5.40 -6.85 9.90
CA LYS A 113 4.04 -7.32 10.20
C LYS A 113 3.51 -6.73 11.49
N GLN A 114 4.29 -6.81 12.55
CA GLN A 114 3.89 -6.28 13.87
C GLN A 114 3.70 -4.76 13.84
N LYS A 115 4.55 -4.04 13.11
CA LYS A 115 4.41 -2.59 12.94
C LYS A 115 3.10 -2.23 12.26
N ILE A 116 2.77 -2.88 11.14
CA ILE A 116 1.50 -2.67 10.43
C ILE A 116 0.32 -3.03 11.33
N LEU A 117 0.30 -4.22 11.92
CA LEU A 117 -0.80 -4.65 12.78
C LEU A 117 -1.02 -3.69 13.96
N ALA A 118 0.05 -3.16 14.55
CA ALA A 118 -0.05 -2.19 15.63
C ALA A 118 -0.64 -0.84 15.16
N SER A 119 -0.37 -0.45 13.92
CA SER A 119 -0.87 0.80 13.33
C SER A 119 -2.33 0.71 12.89
N LEU A 120 -2.85 -0.49 12.58
CA LEU A 120 -4.23 -0.67 12.11
C LEU A 120 -5.27 -0.34 13.19
N PRO A 121 -6.44 0.22 12.82
CA PRO A 121 -7.60 0.33 13.70
C PRO A 121 -7.98 -1.03 14.29
N ALA A 122 -8.47 -1.03 15.54
CA ALA A 122 -8.70 -2.26 16.31
C ALA A 122 -9.56 -3.32 15.58
N ALA A 123 -10.60 -2.89 14.86
CA ALA A 123 -11.47 -3.80 14.11
C ALA A 123 -10.73 -4.47 12.94
N LYS A 124 -9.95 -3.69 12.18
CA LYS A 124 -9.17 -4.21 11.04
C LYS A 124 -8.01 -5.09 11.50
N ARG A 125 -7.33 -4.69 12.57
CA ARG A 125 -6.30 -5.53 13.21
C ARG A 125 -6.86 -6.89 13.61
N TRP A 126 -8.01 -6.91 14.29
CA TRP A 126 -8.65 -8.17 14.67
C TRP A 126 -8.99 -9.02 13.44
N ALA A 127 -9.52 -8.43 12.38
CA ALA A 127 -9.85 -9.12 11.14
C ALA A 127 -8.60 -9.71 10.46
N ALA A 128 -7.50 -8.95 10.40
CA ALA A 128 -6.22 -9.42 9.86
C ALA A 128 -5.60 -10.55 10.71
N GLU A 129 -5.54 -10.38 12.03
CA GLU A 129 -5.05 -11.40 12.96
C GLU A 129 -5.88 -12.69 12.89
N ASP A 130 -7.21 -12.60 12.74
CA ASP A 130 -8.08 -13.75 12.59
C ASP A 130 -7.84 -14.46 11.25
N ALA A 131 -7.68 -13.71 10.17
CA ALA A 131 -7.34 -14.26 8.87
C ALA A 131 -6.01 -15.00 8.87
N LEU A 132 -4.98 -14.41 9.48
CA LEU A 132 -3.64 -15.01 9.57
C LEU A 132 -3.60 -16.35 10.35
N ARG A 133 -4.66 -16.73 11.06
CA ARG A 133 -4.79 -18.05 11.70
C ARG A 133 -5.16 -19.17 10.72
N TYR A 134 -5.72 -18.81 9.57
CA TYR A 134 -6.06 -19.80 8.54
C TYR A 134 -4.81 -20.20 7.75
N PRO A 135 -4.77 -21.41 7.20
CA PRO A 135 -3.68 -21.83 6.31
C PRO A 135 -3.54 -20.89 5.11
N GLU A 136 -2.33 -20.67 4.65
CA GLU A 136 -2.06 -19.97 3.38
C GLU A 136 -2.89 -20.59 2.24
N PHE A 137 -3.33 -19.77 1.29
CA PHE A 137 -4.15 -20.18 0.15
C PHE A 137 -5.51 -20.80 0.50
N SER A 138 -5.95 -20.73 1.75
CA SER A 138 -7.32 -21.18 2.11
C SER A 138 -8.34 -20.06 1.85
N THR A 139 -9.58 -20.44 1.52
CA THR A 139 -10.69 -19.49 1.37
C THR A 139 -10.88 -18.60 2.62
N GLY A 140 -10.67 -19.18 3.81
CA GLY A 140 -10.77 -18.42 5.07
C GLY A 140 -9.72 -17.33 5.20
N ARG A 141 -8.54 -17.50 4.55
CA ARG A 141 -7.48 -16.51 4.53
C ARG A 141 -7.75 -15.39 3.52
N LEU A 142 -8.22 -15.77 2.32
CA LEU A 142 -8.39 -14.88 1.18
C LEU A 142 -9.75 -14.15 1.12
N MET A 143 -10.67 -14.44 2.03
CA MET A 143 -11.99 -13.82 1.99
C MET A 143 -11.97 -12.41 2.59
N ALA A 144 -12.58 -11.45 1.88
CA ALA A 144 -12.93 -10.16 2.46
C ALA A 144 -13.95 -10.35 3.60
N ARG A 145 -13.77 -9.62 4.70
CA ARG A 145 -14.64 -9.68 5.88
C ARG A 145 -15.60 -8.52 5.97
N GLU A 146 -15.43 -7.52 5.15
CA GLU A 146 -16.28 -6.34 5.01
C GLU A 146 -17.53 -6.69 4.20
N CYS A 147 -18.39 -7.52 4.78
CA CYS A 147 -19.66 -7.90 4.16
C CYS A 147 -20.83 -7.70 5.11
N VAL A 148 -21.89 -7.12 4.61
CA VAL A 148 -23.16 -7.03 5.35
C VAL A 148 -23.91 -8.34 5.17
N THR A 149 -24.10 -9.07 6.26
CA THR A 149 -24.88 -10.31 6.30
C THR A 149 -26.29 -10.06 6.84
N VAL A 150 -27.28 -10.69 6.22
CA VAL A 150 -28.66 -10.61 6.65
C VAL A 150 -29.25 -12.01 6.82
N PRO A 151 -30.21 -12.22 7.74
CA PRO A 151 -30.90 -13.49 7.89
C PRO A 151 -31.58 -13.92 6.58
N ALA A 152 -31.53 -15.22 6.26
CA ALA A 152 -32.05 -15.75 5.01
C ALA A 152 -33.59 -15.64 4.87
N ASP A 153 -34.28 -15.41 5.97
CA ASP A 153 -35.74 -15.26 6.08
C ASP A 153 -36.19 -13.79 5.95
N TRP A 154 -35.23 -12.85 5.78
CA TRP A 154 -35.60 -11.45 5.58
C TRP A 154 -36.20 -11.21 4.20
N THR A 155 -37.16 -10.29 4.14
CA THR A 155 -37.67 -9.78 2.87
C THR A 155 -36.67 -8.78 2.24
N VAL A 156 -36.77 -8.59 0.93
CA VAL A 156 -35.97 -7.57 0.22
C VAL A 156 -36.08 -6.19 0.85
N GLY A 157 -37.29 -5.81 1.32
CA GLY A 157 -37.50 -4.53 2.00
C GLY A 157 -36.70 -4.40 3.28
N GLN A 158 -36.68 -5.42 4.13
CA GLN A 158 -35.89 -5.45 5.37
C GLN A 158 -34.38 -5.39 5.07
N THR A 159 -33.93 -6.08 4.03
CA THR A 159 -32.54 -6.02 3.59
C THR A 159 -32.15 -4.61 3.14
N ILE A 160 -32.97 -3.97 2.33
CA ILE A 160 -32.75 -2.59 1.87
C ILE A 160 -32.69 -1.61 3.07
N ASP A 161 -33.61 -1.76 4.02
CA ASP A 161 -33.63 -0.89 5.20
C ASP A 161 -32.39 -1.09 6.09
N CYS A 162 -31.91 -2.32 6.20
CA CYS A 162 -30.67 -2.63 6.90
C CYS A 162 -29.45 -2.00 6.20
N LEU A 163 -29.31 -2.16 4.88
CA LEU A 163 -28.22 -1.59 4.09
C LEU A 163 -28.19 -0.05 4.15
N ARG A 164 -29.37 0.59 4.19
CA ARG A 164 -29.46 2.06 4.33
C ARG A 164 -29.08 2.54 5.74
N ALA A 165 -29.21 1.70 6.74
CA ALA A 165 -28.88 2.01 8.12
C ALA A 165 -27.44 1.60 8.51
N ALA A 166 -26.78 0.79 7.67
CA ALA A 166 -25.38 0.43 7.88
C ALA A 166 -24.51 1.70 7.78
N PRO A 167 -23.59 1.94 8.71
CA PRO A 167 -22.56 2.97 8.55
C PRO A 167 -21.64 2.58 7.38
N ASP A 168 -21.15 3.59 6.65
CA ASP A 168 -20.12 3.43 5.64
C ASP A 168 -18.85 2.86 6.23
#